data_6819859cf41597a7244e09e3edc60d2f
#
_entry.id   6819859cf41597a7244e09e3edc60d2f
#
_cell.length_a   1.000
_cell.length_b   1.000
_cell.length_c   1.000
_cell.angle_alpha   90.00
_cell.angle_beta   90.00
_cell.angle_gamma   90.00
#
_symmetry.space_group_name_H-M   'P 1'
#
loop_
_entity.id
_entity.type
_entity.pdbx_description
1 polymer ?
#
loop_
_entity_poly.entity_id
_entity_poly.type
_entity_poly.pdbx_seq_one_letter_code
_entity_poly.pdbx_strand_id
1 'polypeptide(L)'
;MKKFDELMSVGNVIENITAEDAKKKLNDPNVQFIDVRDKDSFSNGTIGNAIHMDRGLLEFYLAEGSPLENDIFKNNPDKEFVVFCGLGGQGTLATKTMKDMGVKNVKNITGGMSEWDKLKD
;
A
#
# COMPACT_ATOMS: atom_id res chain seq x y z
N MET A 1 15.31 -22.73 3.24
CA MET A 1 14.28 -21.65 3.24
C MET A 1 14.97 -20.29 3.20
N LYS A 2 14.38 -19.36 2.44
CA LYS A 2 14.87 -17.99 2.37
C LYS A 2 14.74 -17.34 3.75
N LYS A 3 15.76 -16.59 4.14
CA LYS A 3 15.74 -15.88 5.42
C LYS A 3 14.87 -14.61 5.33
N PHE A 4 14.37 -14.17 6.49
CA PHE A 4 13.53 -12.98 6.57
C PHE A 4 14.22 -11.74 6.01
N ASP A 5 15.52 -11.56 6.28
CA ASP A 5 16.27 -10.42 5.76
C ASP A 5 16.30 -10.39 4.23
N GLU A 6 16.44 -11.57 3.62
CA GLU A 6 16.42 -11.69 2.17
C GLU A 6 15.03 -11.31 1.61
N LEU A 7 13.97 -11.78 2.27
CA LEU A 7 12.61 -11.44 1.88
C LEU A 7 12.39 -9.93 1.94
N MET A 8 12.82 -9.30 3.03
CA MET A 8 12.61 -7.87 3.25
C MET A 8 13.55 -6.99 2.43
N SER A 9 14.60 -7.56 1.83
CA SER A 9 15.48 -6.78 0.94
C SER A 9 14.75 -6.20 -0.27
N VAL A 10 13.57 -6.71 -0.57
CA VAL A 10 12.66 -6.13 -1.57
C VAL A 10 12.40 -4.65 -1.30
N GLY A 11 12.44 -4.22 -0.03
CA GLY A 11 12.31 -2.81 0.32
C GLY A 11 13.35 -1.90 -0.33
N ASN A 12 14.48 -2.46 -0.78
CA ASN A 12 15.54 -1.69 -1.43
C ASN A 12 15.25 -1.35 -2.91
N VAL A 13 14.26 -2.00 -3.51
CA VAL A 13 13.92 -1.80 -4.93
C VAL A 13 12.53 -1.21 -5.13
N ILE A 14 11.91 -0.73 -4.07
CA ILE A 14 10.63 -0.02 -4.10
C ILE A 14 10.82 1.38 -3.52
N GLU A 15 9.86 2.25 -3.75
CA GLU A 15 9.83 3.55 -3.09
C GLU A 15 9.16 3.42 -1.73
N ASN A 16 9.73 4.08 -0.74
CA ASN A 16 9.23 4.13 0.62
C ASN A 16 8.94 5.57 1.01
N ILE A 17 7.98 5.75 1.90
CA ILE A 17 7.60 7.05 2.43
C ILE A 17 7.44 6.91 3.96
N THR A 18 7.86 7.92 4.72
CA THR A 18 7.64 7.90 6.16
C THR A 18 6.16 8.16 6.46
N ALA A 19 5.71 7.70 7.63
CA ALA A 19 4.34 8.00 8.07
C ALA A 19 4.12 9.52 8.16
N GLU A 20 5.13 10.26 8.60
CA GLU A 20 5.06 11.72 8.71
C GLU A 20 4.83 12.38 7.34
N ASP A 21 5.58 11.97 6.33
CA ASP A 21 5.42 12.51 4.98
C ASP A 21 4.09 12.07 4.34
N ALA A 22 3.67 10.84 4.63
CA ALA A 22 2.38 10.34 4.15
C ALA A 22 1.22 11.15 4.73
N LYS A 23 1.32 11.56 6.00
CA LYS A 23 0.29 12.37 6.65
C LYS A 23 0.07 13.70 5.93
N LYS A 24 1.11 14.27 5.36
CA LYS A 24 1.01 15.52 4.60
C LYS A 24 0.21 15.37 3.31
N LYS A 25 -0.03 14.14 2.88
CA LYS A 25 -0.74 13.81 1.63
C LYS A 25 -2.20 13.43 1.83
N LEU A 26 -2.72 13.47 3.05
CA LEU A 26 -4.07 13.00 3.38
C LEU A 26 -5.17 13.70 2.57
N ASN A 27 -5.01 14.98 2.28
CA ASN A 27 -6.02 15.76 1.59
C ASN A 27 -5.65 16.07 0.14
N ASP A 28 -4.62 15.43 -0.38
CA ASP A 28 -4.21 15.59 -1.77
C ASP A 28 -5.10 14.73 -2.67
N PRO A 29 -5.89 15.34 -3.57
CA PRO A 29 -6.81 14.58 -4.43
C PRO A 29 -6.08 13.66 -5.43
N ASN A 30 -4.78 13.89 -5.61
CA ASN A 30 -3.96 13.08 -6.52
C ASN A 30 -3.30 11.89 -5.82
N VAL A 31 -3.64 11.65 -4.56
CA VAL A 31 -3.08 10.56 -3.76
C VAL A 31 -4.18 9.64 -3.28
N GLN A 32 -3.99 8.35 -3.43
CA GLN A 32 -4.91 7.32 -2.93
C GLN A 32 -4.17 6.38 -1.99
N PHE A 33 -4.65 6.26 -0.76
CA PHE A 33 -4.13 5.30 0.21
C PHE A 33 -4.75 3.93 -0.04
N ILE A 34 -3.93 2.89 0.08
CA ILE A 34 -4.34 1.49 -0.07
C ILE A 34 -3.97 0.72 1.18
N ASP A 35 -4.97 0.17 1.86
CA ASP A 35 -4.80 -0.64 3.06
C ASP A 35 -4.78 -2.11 2.67
N VAL A 36 -3.64 -2.78 2.85
CA VAL A 36 -3.49 -4.19 2.47
C VAL A 36 -3.62 -5.15 3.66
N ARG A 37 -4.08 -4.65 4.82
CA ARG A 37 -4.33 -5.48 5.98
C ARG A 37 -5.58 -6.35 5.76
N ASP A 38 -5.86 -7.22 6.71
CA ASP A 38 -7.09 -8.00 6.69
C ASP A 38 -8.31 -7.10 6.90
N LYS A 39 -9.49 -7.65 6.60
CA LYS A 39 -10.74 -6.90 6.65
C LYS A 39 -11.05 -6.38 8.06
N ASP A 40 -10.81 -7.18 9.09
CA ASP A 40 -11.12 -6.78 10.46
C ASP A 40 -10.24 -5.60 10.90
N SER A 41 -8.95 -5.63 10.57
CA SER A 41 -8.05 -4.53 10.86
C SER A 41 -8.50 -3.25 10.15
N PHE A 42 -8.84 -3.36 8.86
CA PHE A 42 -9.37 -2.23 8.10
C PHE A 42 -10.64 -1.66 8.74
N SER A 43 -11.56 -2.52 9.13
CA SER A 43 -12.86 -2.12 9.71
C SER A 43 -12.71 -1.45 11.08
N ASN A 44 -11.65 -1.77 11.82
CA ASN A 44 -11.37 -1.18 13.13
C ASN A 44 -10.67 0.18 13.04
N GLY A 45 -10.38 0.66 11.85
CA GLY A 45 -9.75 1.95 11.63
C GLY A 45 -8.70 1.88 10.54
N THR A 46 -8.66 2.89 9.69
CA THR A 46 -7.74 2.96 8.56
C THR A 46 -7.21 4.38 8.41
N ILE A 47 -6.41 4.62 7.40
CA ILE A 47 -5.85 5.96 7.13
C ILE A 47 -6.72 6.66 6.09
N GLY A 48 -7.32 7.77 6.48
CA GLY A 48 -8.09 8.61 5.55
C GLY A 48 -9.16 7.83 4.79
N ASN A 49 -9.20 8.02 3.49
CA ASN A 49 -10.14 7.35 2.58
C ASN A 49 -9.51 6.13 1.92
N ALA A 50 -8.68 5.38 2.64
CA ALA A 50 -8.00 4.22 2.07
C ALA A 50 -8.99 3.23 1.47
N ILE A 51 -8.62 2.69 0.32
CA ILE A 51 -9.33 1.57 -0.29
C ILE A 51 -8.73 0.30 0.31
N HIS A 52 -9.60 -0.60 0.76
CA HIS A 52 -9.15 -1.87 1.29
C HIS A 52 -8.86 -2.85 0.15
N MET A 53 -7.66 -3.38 0.13
CA MET A 53 -7.24 -4.41 -0.80
C MET A 53 -6.39 -5.44 -0.05
N ASP A 54 -7.06 -6.45 0.53
CA ASP A 54 -6.40 -7.51 1.28
C ASP A 54 -5.21 -8.07 0.49
N ARG A 55 -4.05 -8.19 1.15
CA ARG A 55 -2.82 -8.66 0.49
C ARG A 55 -3.03 -9.98 -0.26
N GLY A 56 -3.83 -10.89 0.30
CA GLY A 56 -4.08 -12.18 -0.32
C GLY A 56 -4.84 -12.12 -1.64
N LEU A 57 -5.54 -11.02 -1.90
CA LEU A 57 -6.33 -10.82 -3.12
C LEU A 57 -5.79 -9.70 -4.01
N LEU A 58 -4.66 -9.11 -3.62
CA LEU A 58 -4.15 -7.90 -4.27
C LEU A 58 -4.00 -8.05 -5.78
N GLU A 59 -3.39 -9.15 -6.23
CA GLU A 59 -3.16 -9.37 -7.65
C GLU A 59 -4.49 -9.40 -8.44
N PHE A 60 -5.54 -9.93 -7.83
CA PHE A 60 -6.86 -9.98 -8.46
C PHE A 60 -7.51 -8.60 -8.57
N TYR A 61 -7.26 -7.72 -7.61
CA TYR A 61 -7.74 -6.34 -7.69
C TYR A 61 -7.01 -5.52 -8.75
N LEU A 62 -5.76 -5.91 -9.04
CA LEU A 62 -4.91 -5.19 -9.99
C LEU A 62 -5.05 -5.70 -11.43
N ALA A 63 -5.23 -7.02 -11.60
CA ALA A 63 -5.13 -7.64 -12.91
C ALA A 63 -6.29 -7.23 -13.82
N GLU A 64 -5.96 -6.72 -14.98
CA GLU A 64 -6.95 -6.36 -15.99
C GLU A 64 -7.71 -7.61 -16.45
N GLY A 65 -9.03 -7.55 -16.41
CA GLY A 65 -9.90 -8.68 -16.76
C GLY A 65 -10.20 -9.63 -15.63
N SER A 66 -9.63 -9.42 -14.45
CA SER A 66 -9.93 -10.23 -13.26
C SER A 66 -11.39 -10.04 -12.82
N PRO A 67 -12.04 -11.07 -12.24
CA PRO A 67 -13.37 -10.90 -11.65
C PRO A 67 -13.43 -9.86 -10.53
N LEU A 68 -12.29 -9.55 -9.91
CA LEU A 68 -12.21 -8.58 -8.80
C LEU A 68 -11.54 -7.28 -9.23
N GLU A 69 -11.28 -7.08 -10.50
CA GLU A 69 -10.55 -5.89 -10.98
C GLU A 69 -11.14 -4.61 -10.40
N ASN A 70 -10.25 -3.81 -9.77
CA ASN A 70 -10.57 -2.43 -9.41
C ASN A 70 -9.90 -1.52 -10.44
N ASP A 71 -10.69 -0.84 -11.23
CA ASP A 71 -10.21 -0.07 -12.36
C ASP A 71 -9.55 1.27 -11.99
N ILE A 72 -9.41 1.55 -10.69
CA ILE A 72 -8.78 2.78 -10.22
C ILE A 72 -7.36 2.94 -10.77
N PHE A 73 -6.63 1.83 -10.90
CA PHE A 73 -5.24 1.89 -11.38
C PHE A 73 -5.18 2.24 -12.86
N LYS A 74 -5.97 1.58 -13.68
CA LYS A 74 -5.95 1.83 -15.12
C LYS A 74 -6.59 3.17 -15.47
N ASN A 75 -7.58 3.62 -14.71
CA ASN A 75 -8.25 4.90 -14.95
C ASN A 75 -7.48 6.10 -14.39
N ASN A 76 -6.47 5.88 -13.55
CA ASN A 76 -5.70 6.93 -12.91
C ASN A 76 -4.20 6.61 -12.99
N PRO A 77 -3.63 6.54 -14.21
CA PRO A 77 -2.24 6.07 -14.38
C PRO A 77 -1.19 6.96 -13.73
N ASP A 78 -1.52 8.23 -13.48
CA ASP A 78 -0.57 9.17 -12.89
C ASP A 78 -0.82 9.45 -11.41
N LYS A 79 -1.84 8.81 -10.82
CA LYS A 79 -2.14 9.00 -9.41
C LYS A 79 -1.06 8.33 -8.56
N GLU A 80 -0.73 8.96 -7.44
CA GLU A 80 0.17 8.38 -6.45
C GLU A 80 -0.61 7.45 -5.53
N PHE A 81 -0.14 6.22 -5.37
CA PHE A 81 -0.74 5.24 -4.46
C PHE A 81 0.20 5.04 -3.27
N VAL A 82 -0.34 5.19 -2.07
CA VAL A 82 0.40 5.01 -0.83
C VAL A 82 -0.15 3.79 -0.12
N VAL A 83 0.68 2.76 -0.03
CA VAL A 83 0.32 1.44 0.49
C VAL A 83 0.77 1.31 1.93
N PHE A 84 -0.04 0.69 2.76
CA PHE A 84 0.35 0.41 4.14
C PHE A 84 -0.24 -0.89 4.67
N CYS A 85 0.46 -1.46 5.64
CA CYS A 85 0.01 -2.61 6.42
C CYS A 85 0.19 -2.31 7.89
N GLY A 86 0.22 -3.33 8.75
CA GLY A 86 0.37 -3.12 10.20
C GLY A 86 1.78 -2.69 10.60
N LEU A 87 2.80 -3.41 10.14
CA LEU A 87 4.19 -3.22 10.56
C LEU A 87 5.15 -2.91 9.41
N GLY A 88 4.68 -2.89 8.19
CA GLY A 88 5.50 -2.54 7.02
C GLY A 88 5.91 -3.71 6.13
N GLY A 89 5.95 -4.93 6.65
CA GLY A 89 6.40 -6.10 5.89
C GLY A 89 5.50 -6.46 4.72
N GLN A 90 4.22 -6.65 4.98
CA GLN A 90 3.25 -6.96 3.92
C GLN A 90 3.14 -5.79 2.92
N GLY A 91 3.21 -4.55 3.42
CA GLY A 91 3.17 -3.37 2.57
C GLY A 91 4.37 -3.32 1.62
N THR A 92 5.55 -3.73 2.08
CA THR A 92 6.76 -3.83 1.24
C THR A 92 6.51 -4.77 0.07
N LEU A 93 6.03 -5.98 0.36
CA LEU A 93 5.77 -6.98 -0.67
C LEU A 93 4.62 -6.55 -1.59
N ALA A 94 3.58 -5.94 -1.04
CA ALA A 94 2.45 -5.44 -1.81
C ALA A 94 2.90 -4.35 -2.80
N THR A 95 3.73 -3.43 -2.34
CA THR A 95 4.25 -2.35 -3.18
C THR A 95 5.08 -2.90 -4.34
N LYS A 96 5.92 -3.91 -4.07
CA LYS A 96 6.68 -4.57 -5.13
C LYS A 96 5.77 -5.23 -6.15
N THR A 97 4.75 -5.96 -5.68
CA THR A 97 3.75 -6.59 -6.55
C THR A 97 3.05 -5.54 -7.43
N MET A 98 2.62 -4.44 -6.85
CA MET A 98 1.94 -3.38 -7.60
C MET A 98 2.85 -2.78 -8.66
N LYS A 99 4.10 -2.50 -8.30
CA LYS A 99 5.10 -1.99 -9.24
C LYS A 99 5.31 -2.98 -10.40
N ASP A 100 5.48 -4.25 -10.08
CA ASP A 100 5.72 -5.29 -11.09
C ASP A 100 4.51 -5.50 -12.01
N MET A 101 3.31 -5.25 -11.51
CA MET A 101 2.08 -5.36 -12.29
C MET A 101 1.75 -4.10 -13.10
N GLY A 102 2.56 -3.05 -12.98
CA GLY A 102 2.44 -1.88 -13.84
C GLY A 102 1.99 -0.59 -13.18
N VAL A 103 1.84 -0.54 -11.85
CA VAL A 103 1.51 0.71 -11.16
C VAL A 103 2.76 1.58 -11.13
N LYS A 104 2.69 2.76 -11.76
CA LYS A 104 3.88 3.60 -11.96
C LYS A 104 4.34 4.34 -10.71
N ASN A 105 3.39 4.83 -9.92
CA ASN A 105 3.70 5.70 -8.78
C ASN A 105 3.09 5.09 -7.52
N VAL A 106 3.86 4.25 -6.85
CA VAL A 106 3.42 3.53 -5.66
C VAL A 106 4.53 3.54 -4.62
N LYS A 107 4.16 3.81 -3.36
CA LYS A 107 5.07 3.89 -2.23
C LYS A 107 4.51 3.11 -1.05
N ASN A 108 5.41 2.56 -0.25
CA ASN A 108 5.06 1.87 0.99
C ASN A 108 5.33 2.78 2.19
N ILE A 109 4.38 2.85 3.14
CA ILE A 109 4.65 3.54 4.40
C ILE A 109 5.56 2.66 5.25
N THR A 110 6.77 3.15 5.50
CA THR A 110 7.74 2.46 6.37
C THR A 110 7.13 2.29 7.77
N GLY A 111 7.12 1.03 8.25
CA GLY A 111 6.55 0.72 9.57
C GLY A 111 5.03 0.69 9.61
N GLY A 112 4.36 1.00 8.51
CA GLY A 112 2.91 0.87 8.38
C GLY A 112 2.11 1.62 9.43
N MET A 113 0.99 1.02 9.83
CA MET A 113 0.08 1.63 10.81
C MET A 113 0.74 1.86 12.16
N SER A 114 1.71 1.02 12.55
CA SER A 114 2.40 1.19 13.84
C SER A 114 3.15 2.52 13.91
N GLU A 115 3.76 2.96 12.81
CA GLU A 115 4.42 4.27 12.76
C GLU A 115 3.42 5.41 12.61
N TRP A 116 2.36 5.17 11.84
CA TRP A 116 1.29 6.15 11.69
C TRP A 116 0.65 6.49 13.04
N ASP A 117 0.38 5.47 13.86
CA ASP A 117 -0.28 5.66 15.16
C ASP A 117 0.57 6.42 16.17
N LYS A 118 1.87 6.53 15.94
CA LYS A 118 2.76 7.33 16.80
C LYS A 118 2.68 8.83 16.52
N LEU A 119 2.09 9.22 15.40
CA LEU A 119 2.00 10.63 15.02
C LEU A 119 0.92 11.31 15.84
N LYS A 120 1.21 12.52 16.30
CA LYS A 120 0.25 13.35 17.00
C LYS A 120 -0.46 14.27 16.03
N ASP A 121 -1.71 14.51 16.28
CA ASP A 121 -2.51 15.46 15.49
C ASP A 121 -2.17 16.92 15.85
#